data_a4bdf15d499621143f3a3fa93d390872
#
_entry.id   a4bdf15d499621143f3a3fa93d390872
#
_cell.length_a   1.000
_cell.length_b   1.000
_cell.length_c   1.000
_cell.angle_alpha   90.00
_cell.angle_beta   90.00
_cell.angle_gamma   90.00
#
_symmetry.space_group_name_H-M   'P 1'
#
loop_
_entity.id
_entity.type
_entity.pdbx_description
1 polymer ?
#
loop_
_entity_poly.entity_id
_entity_poly.type
_entity_poly.pdbx_seq_one_letter_code
_entity_poly.pdbx_strand_id
1 'polypeptide(L)'
;MGHAHHHHNHKHGHGHGHGHHHHFLDGDSAIGWAVAVNLALTVAQIAGGLIAGSTALIADGIHNLSDALALVLAFGARRLARRAATPEWSFGWGRAEIVAAFVNYLALIAVSLWLAVEAIGRLADPPQVAGGLVMALAGFALVIDLATAALVWRQSKDSVNIRAAFLHNLADAGVSVAVILGGALIWAFGWNLADPILTLGISAVILWHIALEIGPVFRMLMLAAPPGSDPGAILNALNDLEGVASAHHLHLWQIDEKRVAASVHLVVPGPDYLPVTRAAKRMLSRDFGISHATVKVEPPNACADDLPDHSHA
;
A
#
# COMPACT_ATOMS: atom_id res chain seq x y z
N MET A 1 -41.79 61.78 -19.29
CA MET A 1 -40.88 60.86 -19.95
C MET A 1 -40.43 59.84 -18.93
N GLY A 2 -41.05 58.67 -18.94
CA GLY A 2 -40.90 57.66 -17.87
C GLY A 2 -39.78 56.66 -18.27
N HIS A 3 -38.92 56.36 -17.32
CA HIS A 3 -38.00 55.25 -17.42
C HIS A 3 -38.56 54.06 -16.64
N ALA A 4 -38.86 52.99 -17.39
CA ALA A 4 -39.34 51.75 -16.84
C ALA A 4 -38.13 50.93 -16.30
N HIS A 5 -38.15 50.59 -15.03
CA HIS A 5 -37.21 49.63 -14.42
C HIS A 5 -37.75 48.20 -14.58
N HIS A 6 -37.05 47.38 -15.36
CA HIS A 6 -37.31 45.94 -15.41
C HIS A 6 -36.71 45.25 -14.17
N HIS A 7 -37.57 44.75 -13.30
CA HIS A 7 -37.22 43.84 -12.25
C HIS A 7 -37.10 42.41 -12.80
N HIS A 8 -35.87 41.87 -12.86
CA HIS A 8 -35.66 40.45 -13.08
C HIS A 8 -35.89 39.71 -11.77
N ASN A 9 -36.99 38.97 -11.75
CA ASN A 9 -37.39 38.10 -10.64
C ASN A 9 -36.65 36.75 -10.73
N HIS A 10 -35.55 36.58 -9.99
CA HIS A 10 -34.87 35.28 -9.84
C HIS A 10 -35.65 34.41 -8.84
N LYS A 11 -36.45 33.48 -9.37
CA LYS A 11 -37.02 32.39 -8.62
C LYS A 11 -35.90 31.45 -8.17
N HIS A 12 -35.56 31.47 -6.89
CA HIS A 12 -34.77 30.41 -6.24
C HIS A 12 -35.65 29.17 -6.12
N GLY A 13 -35.42 28.22 -7.02
CA GLY A 13 -35.93 26.86 -6.89
C GLY A 13 -35.22 26.14 -5.74
N HIS A 14 -35.90 25.92 -4.62
CA HIS A 14 -35.46 24.99 -3.59
C HIS A 14 -35.58 23.57 -4.12
N GLY A 15 -34.50 23.05 -4.71
CA GLY A 15 -34.34 21.63 -4.99
C GLY A 15 -34.18 20.89 -3.67
N HIS A 16 -35.25 20.18 -3.26
CA HIS A 16 -35.14 19.17 -2.21
C HIS A 16 -34.23 18.05 -2.72
N GLY A 17 -32.94 18.13 -2.37
CA GLY A 17 -32.02 17.02 -2.54
C GLY A 17 -32.49 15.89 -1.63
N HIS A 18 -33.12 14.88 -2.23
CA HIS A 18 -33.28 13.58 -1.58
C HIS A 18 -31.88 13.05 -1.30
N GLY A 19 -31.44 13.18 -0.05
CA GLY A 19 -30.25 12.51 0.45
C GLY A 19 -30.47 11.00 0.26
N HIS A 20 -29.83 10.44 -0.73
CA HIS A 20 -29.64 9.01 -0.80
C HIS A 20 -28.77 8.63 0.39
N HIS A 21 -29.42 8.24 1.48
CA HIS A 21 -28.79 7.48 2.55
C HIS A 21 -28.37 6.14 1.91
N HIS A 22 -27.19 6.12 1.32
CA HIS A 22 -26.57 4.87 0.96
C HIS A 22 -26.38 4.08 2.25
N HIS A 23 -26.99 2.92 2.29
CA HIS A 23 -26.86 1.93 3.32
C HIS A 23 -25.40 1.45 3.41
N PHE A 24 -24.56 2.23 4.06
CA PHE A 24 -23.18 1.86 4.39
C PHE A 24 -23.11 0.64 5.31
N LEU A 25 -24.22 0.32 5.99
CA LEU A 25 -24.29 -0.78 6.95
C LEU A 25 -24.30 -2.18 6.31
N ASP A 26 -24.87 -2.33 5.10
CA ASP A 26 -24.90 -3.63 4.43
C ASP A 26 -23.55 -3.99 3.77
N GLY A 27 -22.76 -2.99 3.35
CA GLY A 27 -21.41 -3.18 2.80
C GLY A 27 -20.40 -3.57 3.88
N ASP A 28 -20.44 -2.94 5.04
CA ASP A 28 -19.49 -3.18 6.14
C ASP A 28 -19.70 -4.57 6.76
N SER A 29 -20.93 -5.06 6.85
CA SER A 29 -21.20 -6.40 7.34
C SER A 29 -20.74 -7.49 6.37
N ALA A 30 -20.92 -7.31 5.06
CA ALA A 30 -20.46 -8.25 4.04
C ALA A 30 -18.94 -8.36 4.01
N ILE A 31 -18.24 -7.23 4.11
CA ILE A 31 -16.75 -7.19 4.21
C ILE A 31 -16.30 -7.89 5.50
N GLY A 32 -16.95 -7.61 6.63
CA GLY A 32 -16.64 -8.28 7.90
C GLY A 32 -16.80 -9.79 7.84
N TRP A 33 -17.86 -10.29 7.19
CA TRP A 33 -18.06 -11.72 6.98
C TRP A 33 -17.01 -12.33 6.04
N ALA A 34 -16.65 -11.66 4.95
CA ALA A 34 -15.61 -12.12 4.04
C ALA A 34 -14.27 -12.28 4.76
N VAL A 35 -13.87 -11.28 5.56
CA VAL A 35 -12.64 -11.33 6.38
C VAL A 35 -12.71 -12.47 7.41
N ALA A 36 -13.84 -12.65 8.09
CA ALA A 36 -14.00 -13.72 9.08
C ALA A 36 -13.92 -15.11 8.45
N VAL A 37 -14.55 -15.32 7.27
CA VAL A 37 -14.49 -16.59 6.54
C VAL A 37 -13.06 -16.87 6.06
N ASN A 38 -12.37 -15.86 5.51
CA ASN A 38 -10.99 -16.02 5.06
C ASN A 38 -10.04 -16.32 6.23
N LEU A 39 -10.21 -15.65 7.38
CA LEU A 39 -9.42 -15.94 8.58
C LEU A 39 -9.70 -17.35 9.11
N ALA A 40 -10.95 -17.81 9.14
CA ALA A 40 -11.31 -19.17 9.55
C ALA A 40 -10.71 -20.22 8.60
N LEU A 41 -10.75 -19.97 7.29
CA LEU A 41 -10.10 -20.82 6.28
C LEU A 41 -8.59 -20.89 6.53
N THR A 42 -7.95 -19.76 6.71
CA THR A 42 -6.50 -19.64 6.97
C THR A 42 -6.09 -20.46 8.21
N VAL A 43 -6.85 -20.34 9.31
CA VAL A 43 -6.63 -21.14 10.53
C VAL A 43 -6.80 -22.63 10.25
N ALA A 44 -7.82 -22.99 9.46
CA ALA A 44 -8.05 -24.38 9.06
C ALA A 44 -6.94 -24.93 8.17
N GLN A 45 -6.39 -24.13 7.23
CA GLN A 45 -5.27 -24.51 6.38
C GLN A 45 -3.98 -24.73 7.21
N ILE A 46 -3.64 -23.80 8.11
CA ILE A 46 -2.44 -23.93 8.95
C ILE A 46 -2.57 -25.13 9.89
N ALA A 47 -3.68 -25.25 10.63
CA ALA A 47 -3.92 -26.36 11.54
C ALA A 47 -3.98 -27.71 10.79
N GLY A 48 -4.68 -27.73 9.65
CA GLY A 48 -4.76 -28.91 8.82
C GLY A 48 -3.43 -29.28 8.17
N GLY A 49 -2.62 -28.30 7.78
CA GLY A 49 -1.26 -28.49 7.29
C GLY A 49 -0.34 -29.14 8.34
N LEU A 50 -0.43 -28.66 9.60
CA LEU A 50 0.28 -29.29 10.72
C LEU A 50 -0.16 -30.74 10.96
N ILE A 51 -1.46 -31.01 10.92
CA ILE A 51 -2.02 -32.36 11.11
C ILE A 51 -1.66 -33.27 9.92
N ALA A 52 -1.73 -32.73 8.68
CA ALA A 52 -1.39 -33.47 7.47
C ALA A 52 0.10 -33.69 7.26
N GLY A 53 0.98 -32.97 7.99
CA GLY A 53 2.43 -32.93 7.76
C GLY A 53 2.84 -32.14 6.51
N SER A 54 1.94 -31.32 5.95
CA SER A 54 2.14 -30.59 4.68
C SER A 54 2.64 -29.17 4.93
N THR A 55 3.88 -28.91 4.52
CA THR A 55 4.45 -27.56 4.54
C THR A 55 3.90 -26.68 3.41
N ALA A 56 3.49 -27.27 2.30
CA ALA A 56 2.84 -26.55 1.20
C ALA A 56 1.49 -25.94 1.63
N LEU A 57 0.67 -26.71 2.33
CA LEU A 57 -0.61 -26.22 2.88
C LEU A 57 -0.41 -25.16 3.96
N ILE A 58 0.63 -25.29 4.77
CA ILE A 58 1.00 -24.26 5.77
C ILE A 58 1.45 -22.98 5.05
N ALA A 59 2.27 -23.08 4.00
CA ALA A 59 2.75 -21.93 3.22
C ALA A 59 1.60 -21.15 2.58
N ASP A 60 0.66 -21.86 1.97
CA ASP A 60 -0.56 -21.30 1.40
C ASP A 60 -1.44 -20.60 2.47
N GLY A 61 -1.65 -21.29 3.62
CA GLY A 61 -2.38 -20.71 4.73
C GLY A 61 -1.72 -19.47 5.35
N ILE A 62 -0.39 -19.41 5.42
CA ILE A 62 0.32 -18.24 5.93
C ILE A 62 0.25 -17.08 4.94
N HIS A 63 0.30 -17.34 3.64
CA HIS A 63 0.08 -16.32 2.62
C HIS A 63 -1.31 -15.68 2.81
N ASN A 64 -2.36 -16.47 2.84
CA ASN A 64 -3.73 -16.01 3.09
C ASN A 64 -3.89 -15.27 4.43
N LEU A 65 -3.17 -15.72 5.49
CA LEU A 65 -3.13 -15.01 6.78
C LEU A 65 -2.52 -13.62 6.65
N SER A 66 -1.41 -13.51 5.91
CA SER A 66 -0.74 -12.23 5.69
C SER A 66 -1.67 -11.23 5.00
N ASP A 67 -2.43 -11.65 4.00
CA ASP A 67 -3.36 -10.79 3.29
C ASP A 67 -4.52 -10.33 4.19
N ALA A 68 -5.07 -11.23 4.99
CA ALA A 68 -6.08 -10.87 5.98
C ALA A 68 -5.52 -9.90 7.04
N LEU A 69 -4.31 -10.14 7.54
CA LEU A 69 -3.63 -9.27 8.49
C LEU A 69 -3.27 -7.92 7.89
N ALA A 70 -2.85 -7.86 6.63
CA ALA A 70 -2.58 -6.61 5.93
C ALA A 70 -3.82 -5.69 5.92
N LEU A 71 -5.02 -6.25 5.68
CA LEU A 71 -6.28 -5.49 5.74
C LEU A 71 -6.58 -4.98 7.15
N VAL A 72 -6.41 -5.83 8.18
CA VAL A 72 -6.63 -5.46 9.59
C VAL A 72 -5.64 -4.38 10.02
N LEU A 73 -4.36 -4.55 9.68
CA LEU A 73 -3.30 -3.58 9.97
C LEU A 73 -3.55 -2.25 9.26
N ALA A 74 -3.93 -2.27 7.97
CA ALA A 74 -4.27 -1.07 7.22
C ALA A 74 -5.45 -0.32 7.85
N PHE A 75 -6.51 -1.04 8.26
CA PHE A 75 -7.64 -0.43 8.95
C PHE A 75 -7.25 0.21 10.29
N GLY A 76 -6.48 -0.53 11.12
CA GLY A 76 -5.97 -0.03 12.39
C GLY A 76 -5.06 1.18 12.23
N ALA A 77 -4.16 1.11 11.26
CA ALA A 77 -3.21 2.17 10.92
C ALA A 77 -3.92 3.43 10.39
N ARG A 78 -4.95 3.27 9.53
CA ARG A 78 -5.80 4.40 9.08
C ARG A 78 -6.53 5.08 10.24
N ARG A 79 -7.03 4.30 11.20
CA ARG A 79 -7.64 4.86 12.40
C ARG A 79 -6.62 5.63 13.23
N LEU A 80 -5.40 5.13 13.35
CA LEU A 80 -4.30 5.79 14.04
C LEU A 80 -3.86 7.06 13.29
N ALA A 81 -3.73 7.01 11.96
CA ALA A 81 -3.34 8.14 11.12
C ALA A 81 -4.30 9.34 11.19
N ARG A 82 -5.57 9.11 11.58
CA ARG A 82 -6.57 10.18 11.79
C ARG A 82 -6.39 10.93 13.12
N ARG A 83 -5.51 10.49 14.01
CA ARG A 83 -5.24 11.21 15.25
C ARG A 83 -4.55 12.53 14.93
N ALA A 84 -4.93 13.58 15.63
CA ALA A 84 -4.32 14.89 15.49
C ALA A 84 -2.82 14.83 15.83
N ALA A 85 -2.05 15.69 15.19
CA ALA A 85 -0.64 15.89 15.53
C ALA A 85 -0.54 16.42 16.99
N THR A 86 0.52 15.99 17.67
CA THR A 86 0.87 16.44 19.02
C THR A 86 2.29 17.01 18.99
N PRO A 87 2.72 17.73 20.04
CA PRO A 87 4.10 18.22 20.10
C PRO A 87 5.15 17.11 19.93
N GLU A 88 4.88 15.89 20.43
CA GLU A 88 5.76 14.74 20.31
C GLU A 88 5.67 14.08 18.92
N TRP A 89 4.50 14.12 18.29
CA TRP A 89 4.21 13.58 16.97
C TRP A 89 3.78 14.69 16.01
N SER A 90 4.72 15.59 15.69
CA SER A 90 4.44 16.85 14.97
C SER A 90 3.81 16.65 13.59
N PHE A 91 4.10 15.56 12.89
CA PHE A 91 3.45 15.15 11.64
C PHE A 91 2.24 14.21 11.86
N GLY A 92 1.89 13.92 13.12
CA GLY A 92 0.89 12.92 13.48
C GLY A 92 1.35 11.49 13.20
N TRP A 93 0.39 10.61 13.02
CA TRP A 93 0.61 9.18 12.79
C TRP A 93 0.48 8.78 11.30
N GLY A 94 0.68 9.71 10.36
CA GLY A 94 0.48 9.47 8.94
C GLY A 94 1.27 8.29 8.38
N ARG A 95 2.44 7.98 8.97
CA ARG A 95 3.29 6.84 8.56
C ARG A 95 2.89 5.50 9.18
N ALA A 96 1.87 5.45 10.00
CA ALA A 96 1.46 4.20 10.65
C ALA A 96 1.11 3.10 9.64
N GLU A 97 0.48 3.45 8.51
CA GLU A 97 0.16 2.50 7.44
C GLU A 97 1.43 1.93 6.79
N ILE A 98 2.42 2.78 6.54
CA ILE A 98 3.69 2.38 5.93
C ILE A 98 4.49 1.45 6.85
N VAL A 99 4.55 1.80 8.15
CA VAL A 99 5.23 0.96 9.16
C VAL A 99 4.52 -0.39 9.29
N ALA A 100 3.19 -0.41 9.31
CA ALA A 100 2.40 -1.63 9.37
C ALA A 100 2.65 -2.54 8.16
N ALA A 101 2.64 -1.96 6.94
CA ALA A 101 2.97 -2.69 5.72
C ALA A 101 4.40 -3.25 5.74
N PHE A 102 5.37 -2.45 6.19
CA PHE A 102 6.76 -2.89 6.29
C PHE A 102 6.93 -4.06 7.27
N VAL A 103 6.31 -3.98 8.44
CA VAL A 103 6.33 -5.07 9.43
C VAL A 103 5.68 -6.34 8.87
N ASN A 104 4.57 -6.21 8.14
CA ASN A 104 3.92 -7.35 7.50
C ASN A 104 4.83 -8.01 6.46
N TYR A 105 5.50 -7.24 5.59
CA TYR A 105 6.46 -7.79 4.62
C TYR A 105 7.65 -8.47 5.31
N LEU A 106 8.20 -7.88 6.38
CA LEU A 106 9.30 -8.51 7.12
C LEU A 106 8.89 -9.85 7.75
N ALA A 107 7.69 -9.91 8.35
CA ALA A 107 7.16 -11.14 8.92
C ALA A 107 6.98 -12.21 7.83
N LEU A 108 6.42 -11.83 6.68
CA LEU A 108 6.18 -12.76 5.57
C LEU A 108 7.50 -13.25 4.94
N ILE A 109 8.52 -12.39 4.81
CA ILE A 109 9.88 -12.78 4.39
C ILE A 109 10.45 -13.81 5.36
N ALA A 110 10.41 -13.53 6.67
CA ALA A 110 10.99 -14.40 7.67
C ALA A 110 10.33 -15.79 7.65
N VAL A 111 9.00 -15.85 7.55
CA VAL A 111 8.26 -17.12 7.51
C VAL A 111 8.50 -17.86 6.20
N SER A 112 8.49 -17.16 5.05
CA SER A 112 8.74 -17.79 3.75
C SER A 112 10.15 -18.38 3.65
N LEU A 113 11.16 -17.69 4.20
CA LEU A 113 12.51 -18.19 4.27
C LEU A 113 12.62 -19.41 5.21
N TRP A 114 11.94 -19.37 6.36
CA TRP A 114 11.89 -20.51 7.27
C TRP A 114 11.25 -21.73 6.61
N LEU A 115 10.11 -21.56 5.92
CA LEU A 115 9.44 -22.65 5.18
C LEU A 115 10.30 -23.19 4.04
N ALA A 116 11.04 -22.32 3.33
CA ALA A 116 11.96 -22.75 2.28
C ALA A 116 13.11 -23.60 2.84
N VAL A 117 13.70 -23.21 3.98
CA VAL A 117 14.75 -23.98 4.65
C VAL A 117 14.21 -25.34 5.13
N GLU A 118 13.02 -25.36 5.75
CA GLU A 118 12.35 -26.59 6.16
C GLU A 118 12.08 -27.51 4.96
N ALA A 119 11.58 -26.96 3.86
CA ALA A 119 11.29 -27.71 2.65
C ALA A 119 12.58 -28.31 2.03
N ILE A 120 13.69 -27.56 2.01
CA ILE A 120 14.99 -28.10 1.56
C ILE A 120 15.41 -29.30 2.42
N GLY A 121 15.26 -29.22 3.75
CA GLY A 121 15.54 -30.34 4.64
C GLY A 121 14.68 -31.57 4.32
N ARG A 122 13.40 -31.37 4.00
CA ARG A 122 12.45 -32.45 3.65
C ARG A 122 12.67 -33.07 2.27
N LEU A 123 13.47 -32.45 1.39
CA LEU A 123 13.82 -33.08 0.11
C LEU A 123 14.68 -34.34 0.28
N ALA A 124 15.51 -34.39 1.32
CA ALA A 124 16.38 -35.54 1.59
C ALA A 124 15.63 -36.70 2.23
N ASP A 125 14.67 -36.42 3.11
CA ASP A 125 13.84 -37.42 3.83
C ASP A 125 12.42 -36.88 3.94
N PRO A 126 11.59 -37.04 2.90
CA PRO A 126 10.26 -36.46 2.87
C PRO A 126 9.32 -37.20 3.83
N PRO A 127 8.74 -36.49 4.80
CA PRO A 127 7.79 -37.07 5.73
C PRO A 127 6.53 -37.56 5.03
N GLN A 128 5.80 -38.48 5.65
CA GLN A 128 4.50 -38.87 5.15
C GLN A 128 3.51 -37.73 5.30
N VAL A 129 2.83 -37.41 4.20
CA VAL A 129 1.83 -36.35 4.13
C VAL A 129 0.46 -36.96 3.87
N ALA A 130 -0.56 -36.51 4.61
CA ALA A 130 -1.94 -36.93 4.40
C ALA A 130 -2.55 -36.22 3.18
N GLY A 131 -2.20 -36.66 1.96
CA GLY A 131 -2.59 -36.01 0.69
C GLY A 131 -4.10 -35.77 0.53
N GLY A 132 -4.94 -36.68 1.05
CA GLY A 132 -6.40 -36.52 1.03
C GLY A 132 -6.89 -35.32 1.84
N LEU A 133 -6.29 -35.06 3.02
CA LEU A 133 -6.61 -33.89 3.84
C LEU A 133 -6.11 -32.61 3.18
N VAL A 134 -4.92 -32.64 2.58
CA VAL A 134 -4.37 -31.52 1.81
C VAL A 134 -5.31 -31.13 0.67
N MET A 135 -5.74 -32.11 -0.14
CA MET A 135 -6.70 -31.87 -1.23
C MET A 135 -8.03 -31.28 -0.74
N ALA A 136 -8.57 -31.78 0.37
CA ALA A 136 -9.84 -31.30 0.89
C ALA A 136 -9.75 -29.82 1.34
N LEU A 137 -8.72 -29.45 2.07
CA LEU A 137 -8.53 -28.07 2.56
C LEU A 137 -8.13 -27.10 1.45
N ALA A 138 -7.24 -27.48 0.54
CA ALA A 138 -6.90 -26.67 -0.62
C ALA A 138 -8.10 -26.54 -1.59
N GLY A 139 -8.92 -27.58 -1.73
CA GLY A 139 -10.16 -27.53 -2.50
C GLY A 139 -11.18 -26.55 -1.92
N PHE A 140 -11.29 -26.50 -0.59
CA PHE A 140 -12.13 -25.51 0.07
C PHE A 140 -11.62 -24.09 -0.12
N ALA A 141 -10.28 -23.87 -0.02
CA ALA A 141 -9.66 -22.60 -0.33
C ALA A 141 -9.94 -22.15 -1.77
N LEU A 142 -9.72 -23.03 -2.75
CA LEU A 142 -10.02 -22.76 -4.15
C LEU A 142 -11.44 -22.28 -4.39
N VAL A 143 -12.43 -22.90 -3.73
CA VAL A 143 -13.83 -22.48 -3.85
C VAL A 143 -14.04 -21.07 -3.33
N ILE A 144 -13.41 -20.71 -2.21
CA ILE A 144 -13.49 -19.35 -1.63
C ILE A 144 -12.81 -18.33 -2.55
N ASP A 145 -11.61 -18.62 -3.05
CA ASP A 145 -10.84 -17.74 -3.94
C ASP A 145 -11.63 -17.46 -5.24
N LEU A 146 -12.18 -18.52 -5.85
CA LEU A 146 -12.99 -18.39 -7.05
C LEU A 146 -14.32 -17.66 -6.79
N ALA A 147 -14.95 -17.88 -5.64
CA ALA A 147 -16.16 -17.16 -5.26
C ALA A 147 -15.87 -15.67 -5.07
N THR A 148 -14.77 -15.33 -4.40
CA THR A 148 -14.34 -13.95 -4.19
C THR A 148 -13.97 -13.28 -5.53
N ALA A 149 -13.22 -13.97 -6.39
CA ALA A 149 -12.91 -13.50 -7.73
C ALA A 149 -14.18 -13.23 -8.55
N ALA A 150 -15.15 -14.15 -8.50
CA ALA A 150 -16.43 -14.00 -9.22
C ALA A 150 -17.26 -12.80 -8.74
N LEU A 151 -17.24 -12.51 -7.44
CA LEU A 151 -17.95 -11.36 -6.86
C LEU A 151 -17.40 -10.02 -7.40
N VAL A 152 -16.08 -9.92 -7.59
CA VAL A 152 -15.43 -8.68 -8.06
C VAL A 152 -15.27 -8.61 -9.57
N TRP A 153 -15.52 -9.71 -10.30
CA TRP A 153 -15.32 -9.81 -11.76
C TRP A 153 -15.97 -8.69 -12.56
N ARG A 154 -17.23 -8.37 -12.28
CA ARG A 154 -17.95 -7.34 -13.04
C ARG A 154 -17.37 -5.96 -12.82
N GLN A 155 -17.00 -5.64 -11.59
CA GLN A 155 -16.45 -4.34 -11.19
C GLN A 155 -14.98 -4.20 -11.60
N SER A 156 -14.26 -5.30 -11.84
CA SER A 156 -12.86 -5.31 -12.27
C SER A 156 -12.63 -4.70 -13.66
N LYS A 157 -13.71 -4.59 -14.46
CA LYS A 157 -13.65 -3.99 -15.81
C LYS A 157 -13.56 -2.47 -15.77
N ASP A 158 -14.07 -1.85 -14.69
CA ASP A 158 -14.24 -0.40 -14.59
C ASP A 158 -13.25 0.25 -13.60
N SER A 159 -12.50 -0.55 -12.83
CA SER A 159 -11.58 -0.06 -11.81
C SER A 159 -10.26 -0.83 -11.81
N VAL A 160 -9.14 -0.12 -11.91
CA VAL A 160 -7.79 -0.70 -11.86
C VAL A 160 -7.54 -1.42 -10.53
N ASN A 161 -7.99 -0.83 -9.40
CA ASN A 161 -7.82 -1.43 -8.07
C ASN A 161 -8.61 -2.73 -7.91
N ILE A 162 -9.86 -2.75 -8.41
CA ILE A 162 -10.69 -3.97 -8.35
C ILE A 162 -10.15 -5.04 -9.30
N ARG A 163 -9.59 -4.62 -10.43
CA ARG A 163 -8.90 -5.54 -11.34
C ARG A 163 -7.66 -6.17 -10.69
N ALA A 164 -6.88 -5.41 -9.94
CA ALA A 164 -5.76 -5.95 -9.17
C ALA A 164 -6.21 -6.98 -8.14
N ALA A 165 -7.27 -6.68 -7.37
CA ALA A 165 -7.85 -7.63 -6.41
C ALA A 165 -8.40 -8.91 -7.10
N PHE A 166 -9.03 -8.78 -8.26
CA PHE A 166 -9.47 -9.93 -9.06
C PHE A 166 -8.30 -10.82 -9.49
N LEU A 167 -7.22 -10.21 -10.00
CA LEU A 167 -6.03 -10.95 -10.45
C LEU A 167 -5.30 -11.62 -9.27
N HIS A 168 -5.28 -10.97 -8.12
CA HIS A 168 -4.74 -11.54 -6.87
C HIS A 168 -5.50 -12.80 -6.47
N ASN A 169 -6.83 -12.73 -6.30
CA ASN A 169 -7.66 -13.91 -5.98
C ASN A 169 -7.53 -15.03 -7.03
N LEU A 170 -7.31 -14.69 -8.29
CA LEU A 170 -7.09 -15.68 -9.34
C LEU A 170 -5.71 -16.34 -9.22
N ALA A 171 -4.69 -15.61 -8.78
CA ALA A 171 -3.36 -16.15 -8.50
C ALA A 171 -3.41 -17.11 -7.30
N ASP A 172 -4.13 -16.74 -6.22
CA ASP A 172 -4.34 -17.59 -5.03
C ASP A 172 -5.08 -18.89 -5.40
N ALA A 173 -6.13 -18.79 -6.23
CA ALA A 173 -6.78 -19.96 -6.81
C ALA A 173 -5.79 -20.85 -7.58
N GLY A 174 -4.83 -20.27 -8.30
CA GLY A 174 -3.77 -21.00 -8.99
C GLY A 174 -2.84 -21.76 -8.02
N VAL A 175 -2.48 -21.15 -6.89
CA VAL A 175 -1.71 -21.80 -5.82
C VAL A 175 -2.50 -22.93 -5.21
N SER A 176 -3.78 -22.71 -4.88
CA SER A 176 -4.69 -23.74 -4.35
C SER A 176 -4.81 -24.94 -5.30
N VAL A 177 -4.90 -24.72 -6.62
CA VAL A 177 -4.89 -25.79 -7.64
C VAL A 177 -3.57 -26.56 -7.59
N ALA A 178 -2.41 -25.89 -7.51
CA ALA A 178 -1.13 -26.56 -7.41
C ALA A 178 -1.01 -27.43 -6.15
N VAL A 179 -1.52 -26.96 -5.00
CA VAL A 179 -1.56 -27.71 -3.75
C VAL A 179 -2.49 -28.93 -3.85
N ILE A 180 -3.66 -28.81 -4.51
CA ILE A 180 -4.55 -29.92 -4.79
C ILE A 180 -3.87 -30.99 -5.65
N LEU A 181 -3.17 -30.57 -6.72
CA LEU A 181 -2.44 -31.51 -7.60
C LEU A 181 -1.33 -32.22 -6.83
N GLY A 182 -0.58 -31.51 -5.99
CA GLY A 182 0.42 -32.11 -5.11
C GLY A 182 -0.17 -33.10 -4.13
N GLY A 183 -1.27 -32.74 -3.47
CA GLY A 183 -2.02 -33.63 -2.59
C GLY A 183 -2.54 -34.90 -3.31
N ALA A 184 -2.98 -34.76 -4.56
CA ALA A 184 -3.41 -35.87 -5.39
C ALA A 184 -2.24 -36.82 -5.76
N LEU A 185 -1.07 -36.25 -6.10
CA LEU A 185 0.13 -37.05 -6.37
C LEU A 185 0.58 -37.83 -5.13
N ILE A 186 0.53 -37.20 -3.95
CA ILE A 186 0.82 -37.87 -2.68
C ILE A 186 -0.21 -38.97 -2.40
N TRP A 187 -1.50 -38.69 -2.54
CA TRP A 187 -2.55 -39.62 -2.25
C TRP A 187 -2.55 -40.83 -3.19
N ALA A 188 -2.37 -40.61 -4.50
CA ALA A 188 -2.45 -41.65 -5.50
C ALA A 188 -1.16 -42.49 -5.65
N PHE A 189 0.00 -41.84 -5.50
CA PHE A 189 1.31 -42.46 -5.81
C PHE A 189 2.26 -42.50 -4.60
N GLY A 190 1.88 -41.95 -3.45
CA GLY A 190 2.78 -41.84 -2.28
C GLY A 190 3.99 -40.92 -2.53
N TRP A 191 3.91 -40.02 -3.51
CA TRP A 191 5.05 -39.14 -3.87
C TRP A 191 5.16 -37.95 -2.93
N ASN A 192 5.63 -38.19 -1.71
CA ASN A 192 5.72 -37.17 -0.66
C ASN A 192 6.67 -35.99 -1.00
N LEU A 193 7.58 -36.16 -1.98
CA LEU A 193 8.41 -35.07 -2.49
C LEU A 193 7.62 -33.92 -3.11
N ALA A 194 6.37 -34.15 -3.53
CA ALA A 194 5.53 -33.10 -4.08
C ALA A 194 5.31 -31.96 -3.09
N ASP A 195 5.18 -32.24 -1.78
CA ASP A 195 4.96 -31.24 -0.74
C ASP A 195 6.12 -30.24 -0.58
N PRO A 196 7.38 -30.67 -0.35
CA PRO A 196 8.50 -29.74 -0.24
C PRO A 196 8.80 -29.01 -1.55
N ILE A 197 8.59 -29.62 -2.70
CA ILE A 197 8.75 -28.94 -4.01
C ILE A 197 7.73 -27.81 -4.16
N LEU A 198 6.47 -28.06 -3.83
CA LEU A 198 5.44 -27.03 -3.84
C LEU A 198 5.70 -25.93 -2.81
N THR A 199 6.14 -26.30 -1.61
CA THR A 199 6.51 -25.33 -0.57
C THR A 199 7.59 -24.38 -1.07
N LEU A 200 8.64 -24.88 -1.73
CA LEU A 200 9.68 -24.06 -2.32
C LEU A 200 9.12 -23.14 -3.43
N GLY A 201 8.25 -23.67 -4.27
CA GLY A 201 7.58 -22.90 -5.32
C GLY A 201 6.74 -21.76 -4.75
N ILE A 202 5.89 -22.05 -3.78
CA ILE A 202 5.04 -21.05 -3.10
C ILE A 202 5.91 -20.00 -2.40
N SER A 203 6.92 -20.42 -1.62
CA SER A 203 7.84 -19.51 -0.93
C SER A 203 8.57 -18.60 -1.92
N ALA A 204 9.01 -19.12 -3.05
CA ALA A 204 9.68 -18.33 -4.10
C ALA A 204 8.73 -17.30 -4.72
N VAL A 205 7.47 -17.66 -4.99
CA VAL A 205 6.45 -16.72 -5.51
C VAL A 205 6.17 -15.62 -4.51
N ILE A 206 5.99 -15.95 -3.22
CA ILE A 206 5.76 -14.97 -2.16
C ILE A 206 6.93 -13.99 -2.06
N LEU A 207 8.17 -14.50 -1.97
CA LEU A 207 9.37 -13.67 -1.89
C LEU A 207 9.55 -12.79 -3.13
N TRP A 208 9.20 -13.29 -4.30
CA TRP A 208 9.21 -12.51 -5.55
C TRP A 208 8.21 -11.36 -5.52
N HIS A 209 6.96 -11.62 -5.09
CA HIS A 209 5.95 -10.56 -4.94
C HIS A 209 6.40 -9.48 -3.96
N ILE A 210 6.90 -9.88 -2.80
CA ILE A 210 7.41 -8.92 -1.81
C ILE A 210 8.56 -8.08 -2.39
N ALA A 211 9.49 -8.69 -3.13
CA ALA A 211 10.60 -7.97 -3.74
C ALA A 211 10.14 -6.88 -4.72
N LEU A 212 9.01 -7.08 -5.39
CA LEU A 212 8.40 -6.08 -6.28
C LEU A 212 7.68 -4.96 -5.51
N GLU A 213 7.07 -5.27 -4.38
CA GLU A 213 6.16 -4.38 -3.67
C GLU A 213 6.82 -3.60 -2.52
N ILE A 214 7.89 -4.12 -1.93
CA ILE A 214 8.54 -3.49 -0.76
C ILE A 214 9.25 -2.16 -1.11
N GLY A 215 9.62 -1.98 -2.38
CA GLY A 215 10.39 -0.82 -2.84
C GLY A 215 9.75 0.53 -2.49
N PRO A 216 8.47 0.79 -2.83
CA PRO A 216 7.76 2.03 -2.48
C PRO A 216 7.69 2.26 -0.97
N VAL A 217 7.44 1.22 -0.18
CA VAL A 217 7.38 1.29 1.29
C VAL A 217 8.75 1.69 1.85
N PHE A 218 9.81 1.05 1.39
CA PHE A 218 11.18 1.35 1.80
C PHE A 218 11.59 2.79 1.41
N ARG A 219 11.28 3.22 0.19
CA ARG A 219 11.54 4.59 -0.27
C ARG A 219 10.88 5.64 0.64
N MET A 220 9.62 5.39 1.06
CA MET A 220 8.89 6.31 1.93
C MET A 220 9.46 6.34 3.35
N LEU A 221 9.92 5.20 3.88
CA LEU A 221 10.63 5.13 5.17
C LEU A 221 11.97 5.88 5.13
N MET A 222 12.69 5.79 4.01
CA MET A 222 13.98 6.45 3.79
C MET A 222 13.87 7.91 3.36
N LEU A 223 12.67 8.51 3.42
CA LEU A 223 12.44 9.91 3.02
C LEU A 223 12.80 10.22 1.57
N ALA A 224 12.73 9.22 0.68
CA ALA A 224 12.99 9.46 -0.73
C ALA A 224 11.93 10.40 -1.34
N ALA A 225 12.32 11.11 -2.39
CA ALA A 225 11.38 11.92 -3.17
C ALA A 225 10.23 11.05 -3.70
N PRO A 226 8.99 11.61 -3.77
CA PRO A 226 7.82 10.89 -4.28
C PRO A 226 8.07 10.33 -5.68
N PRO A 227 7.54 9.14 -6.01
CA PRO A 227 7.63 8.63 -7.37
C PRO A 227 7.03 9.61 -8.39
N GLY A 228 7.74 9.85 -9.49
CA GLY A 228 7.29 10.78 -10.54
C GLY A 228 7.49 12.26 -10.24
N SER A 229 8.04 12.65 -9.07
CA SER A 229 8.48 14.02 -8.84
C SER A 229 9.77 14.31 -9.60
N ASP A 230 9.86 15.54 -10.13
CA ASP A 230 11.08 16.05 -10.76
C ASP A 230 11.62 17.22 -9.93
N PRO A 231 12.63 16.98 -9.04
CA PRO A 231 13.25 18.03 -8.24
C PRO A 231 13.89 19.15 -9.10
N GLY A 232 14.38 18.81 -10.29
CA GLY A 232 14.97 19.79 -11.22
C GLY A 232 13.90 20.75 -11.76
N ALA A 233 12.75 20.23 -12.18
CA ALA A 233 11.63 21.06 -12.62
C ALA A 233 11.11 21.98 -11.50
N ILE A 234 11.07 21.48 -10.25
CA ILE A 234 10.67 22.29 -9.09
C ILE A 234 11.67 23.40 -8.84
N LEU A 235 12.97 23.11 -8.84
CA LEU A 235 14.02 24.13 -8.65
C LEU A 235 13.98 25.18 -9.78
N ASN A 236 13.82 24.77 -11.02
CA ASN A 236 13.69 25.70 -12.15
C ASN A 236 12.48 26.62 -11.99
N ALA A 237 11.31 26.08 -11.63
CA ALA A 237 10.13 26.88 -11.39
C ALA A 237 10.28 27.84 -10.21
N LEU A 238 11.05 27.48 -9.17
CA LEU A 238 11.38 28.36 -8.05
C LEU A 238 12.36 29.46 -8.47
N ASN A 239 13.34 29.17 -9.33
CA ASN A 239 14.27 30.14 -9.86
C ASN A 239 13.61 31.17 -10.79
N ASP A 240 12.53 30.76 -11.48
CA ASP A 240 11.76 31.63 -12.39
C ASP A 240 10.79 32.57 -11.63
N LEU A 241 10.65 32.44 -10.31
CA LEU A 241 9.79 33.33 -9.53
C LEU A 241 10.38 34.73 -9.41
N GLU A 242 9.54 35.74 -9.62
CA GLU A 242 9.92 37.14 -9.43
C GLU A 242 10.43 37.40 -8.01
N GLY A 243 11.61 37.98 -7.90
CA GLY A 243 12.27 38.28 -6.62
C GLY A 243 13.15 37.15 -6.06
N VAL A 244 13.24 36.01 -6.73
CA VAL A 244 14.18 34.93 -6.39
C VAL A 244 15.45 35.10 -7.24
N ALA A 245 16.61 35.16 -6.60
CA ALA A 245 17.90 35.13 -7.28
C ALA A 245 18.40 33.72 -7.54
N SER A 246 18.16 32.81 -6.59
CA SER A 246 18.44 31.37 -6.74
C SER A 246 17.63 30.54 -5.74
N ALA A 247 17.35 29.30 -6.10
CA ALA A 247 16.77 28.28 -5.26
C ALA A 247 17.73 27.09 -5.16
N HIS A 248 17.93 26.56 -3.95
CA HIS A 248 18.83 25.45 -3.70
C HIS A 248 18.42 24.65 -2.45
N HIS A 249 19.13 23.59 -2.09
CA HIS A 249 18.83 22.69 -0.96
C HIS A 249 17.37 22.22 -0.95
N LEU A 250 16.89 21.75 -2.10
CA LEU A 250 15.56 21.20 -2.20
C LEU A 250 15.54 19.75 -1.68
N HIS A 251 14.85 19.53 -0.57
CA HIS A 251 14.51 18.19 -0.08
C HIS A 251 13.03 17.93 -0.24
N LEU A 252 12.70 16.77 -0.81
CA LEU A 252 11.34 16.31 -1.01
C LEU A 252 11.16 15.00 -0.29
N TRP A 253 10.05 14.83 0.43
CA TRP A 253 9.69 13.56 1.06
C TRP A 253 8.18 13.42 1.21
N GLN A 254 7.73 12.18 1.40
CA GLN A 254 6.35 11.89 1.71
C GLN A 254 6.15 11.84 3.23
N ILE A 255 5.15 12.57 3.74
CA ILE A 255 4.68 12.44 5.13
C ILE A 255 3.85 11.15 5.25
N ASP A 256 2.95 10.94 4.29
CA ASP A 256 2.15 9.74 4.08
C ASP A 256 1.89 9.53 2.57
N GLU A 257 1.05 8.57 2.19
CA GLU A 257 0.75 8.26 0.78
C GLU A 257 0.21 9.45 -0.02
N LYS A 258 -0.38 10.45 0.64
CA LYS A 258 -1.09 11.57 0.01
C LYS A 258 -0.41 12.92 0.20
N ARG A 259 0.36 13.07 1.28
CA ARG A 259 0.94 14.35 1.67
C ARG A 259 2.43 14.37 1.35
N VAL A 260 2.81 15.30 0.48
CA VAL A 260 4.21 15.59 0.15
C VAL A 260 4.65 16.81 0.92
N ALA A 261 5.88 16.75 1.43
CA ALA A 261 6.56 17.85 2.08
C ALA A 261 7.82 18.25 1.31
N ALA A 262 8.16 19.52 1.42
CA ALA A 262 9.40 20.06 0.88
C ALA A 262 10.10 20.99 1.88
N SER A 263 11.42 21.02 1.81
CA SER A 263 12.25 22.06 2.38
C SER A 263 13.13 22.63 1.28
N VAL A 264 13.22 23.97 1.17
CA VAL A 264 13.99 24.64 0.13
C VAL A 264 14.53 25.97 0.66
N HIS A 265 15.69 26.34 0.18
CA HIS A 265 16.30 27.65 0.42
C HIS A 265 16.10 28.55 -0.81
N LEU A 266 15.69 29.79 -0.57
CA LEU A 266 15.54 30.82 -1.60
C LEU A 266 16.44 32.01 -1.28
N VAL A 267 17.29 32.39 -2.21
CA VAL A 267 18.05 33.61 -2.13
C VAL A 267 17.21 34.75 -2.67
N VAL A 268 16.90 35.73 -1.80
CA VAL A 268 16.07 36.90 -2.15
C VAL A 268 16.88 38.18 -1.88
N PRO A 269 17.19 38.98 -2.92
CA PRO A 269 18.07 40.14 -2.79
C PRO A 269 17.48 41.34 -2.05
N GLY A 270 16.20 41.35 -1.72
CA GLY A 270 15.49 42.48 -1.12
C GLY A 270 14.93 42.20 0.27
N PRO A 271 14.38 43.21 0.95
CA PRO A 271 13.79 43.04 2.26
C PRO A 271 12.40 42.38 2.23
N ASP A 272 11.76 42.27 1.05
CA ASP A 272 10.39 41.84 0.87
C ASP A 272 10.30 40.29 0.74
N TYR A 273 10.66 39.59 1.81
CA TYR A 273 10.63 38.12 1.85
C TYR A 273 9.22 37.50 1.86
N LEU A 274 8.24 38.21 2.40
CA LEU A 274 6.91 37.64 2.62
C LEU A 274 6.11 37.40 1.33
N PRO A 275 6.06 38.34 0.35
CA PRO A 275 5.43 38.10 -0.94
C PRO A 275 6.05 36.93 -1.70
N VAL A 276 7.40 36.85 -1.75
CA VAL A 276 8.17 35.81 -2.44
C VAL A 276 7.89 34.44 -1.79
N THR A 277 7.97 34.34 -0.46
CA THR A 277 7.67 33.09 0.26
C THR A 277 6.23 32.62 0.03
N ARG A 278 5.27 33.55 -0.01
CA ARG A 278 3.86 33.20 -0.31
C ARG A 278 3.67 32.75 -1.76
N ALA A 279 4.37 33.38 -2.70
CA ALA A 279 4.33 32.98 -4.11
C ALA A 279 4.92 31.57 -4.29
N ALA A 280 6.10 31.32 -3.72
CA ALA A 280 6.74 30.01 -3.74
C ALA A 280 5.85 28.91 -3.13
N LYS A 281 5.28 29.13 -1.95
CA LYS A 281 4.37 28.14 -1.31
C LYS A 281 3.11 27.88 -2.13
N ARG A 282 2.53 28.93 -2.74
CA ARG A 282 1.35 28.76 -3.62
C ARG A 282 1.69 27.95 -4.86
N MET A 283 2.81 28.23 -5.50
CA MET A 283 3.28 27.50 -6.69
C MET A 283 3.57 26.05 -6.35
N LEU A 284 4.34 25.78 -5.27
CA LEU A 284 4.62 24.41 -4.81
C LEU A 284 3.33 23.60 -4.54
N SER A 285 2.33 24.24 -3.93
CA SER A 285 1.05 23.58 -3.64
C SER A 285 0.21 23.36 -4.90
N ARG A 286 0.08 24.38 -5.77
CA ARG A 286 -0.83 24.34 -6.92
C ARG A 286 -0.27 23.51 -8.07
N ASP A 287 1.02 23.68 -8.38
CA ASP A 287 1.61 23.16 -9.60
C ASP A 287 2.33 21.81 -9.36
N PHE A 288 2.78 21.57 -8.13
CA PHE A 288 3.50 20.33 -7.76
C PHE A 288 2.82 19.50 -6.65
N GLY A 289 1.65 19.92 -6.14
CA GLY A 289 0.91 19.16 -5.13
C GLY A 289 1.60 19.07 -3.75
N ILE A 290 2.59 19.93 -3.48
CA ILE A 290 3.36 19.92 -2.22
C ILE A 290 2.54 20.64 -1.15
N SER A 291 1.91 19.86 -0.27
CA SER A 291 0.98 20.37 0.74
C SER A 291 1.66 20.99 1.97
N HIS A 292 2.93 20.65 2.22
CA HIS A 292 3.70 21.16 3.35
C HIS A 292 5.07 21.63 2.87
N ALA A 293 5.29 22.95 2.83
CA ALA A 293 6.56 23.52 2.40
C ALA A 293 7.17 24.39 3.48
N THR A 294 8.43 24.12 3.83
CA THR A 294 9.30 24.99 4.59
C THR A 294 10.20 25.73 3.61
N VAL A 295 10.12 27.06 3.62
CA VAL A 295 10.93 27.91 2.75
C VAL A 295 11.82 28.76 3.65
N LYS A 296 13.11 28.49 3.62
CA LYS A 296 14.14 29.35 4.24
C LYS A 296 14.51 30.42 3.25
N VAL A 297 14.52 31.67 3.69
CA VAL A 297 14.95 32.81 2.86
C VAL A 297 16.29 33.29 3.32
N GLU A 298 17.19 33.51 2.39
CA GLU A 298 18.57 33.93 2.61
C GLU A 298 18.88 35.20 1.80
N PRO A 299 19.64 36.16 2.35
CA PRO A 299 20.20 37.24 1.56
C PRO A 299 21.31 36.69 0.65
N PRO A 300 21.66 37.40 -0.44
CA PRO A 300 22.80 37.05 -1.27
C PRO A 300 24.09 36.88 -0.43
N ASN A 301 24.85 35.84 -0.71
CA ASN A 301 26.09 35.47 -0.03
C ASN A 301 25.99 35.01 1.45
N ALA A 302 24.79 34.65 1.91
CA ALA A 302 24.57 34.21 3.29
C ALA A 302 24.28 32.70 3.40
N CYS A 303 24.51 31.91 2.37
CA CYS A 303 24.39 30.44 2.48
C CYS A 303 25.55 29.97 3.39
N ALA A 304 25.23 29.77 4.67
CA ALA A 304 26.17 29.33 5.69
C ALA A 304 26.26 27.80 5.82
N ASP A 305 25.55 27.06 4.94
CA ASP A 305 25.56 25.61 4.96
C ASP A 305 26.76 25.05 4.16
N ASP A 306 27.93 25.60 4.42
CA ASP A 306 29.26 25.05 4.04
C ASP A 306 29.60 23.76 4.80
N LEU A 307 28.58 22.96 5.16
CA LEU A 307 28.81 21.59 5.62
C LEU A 307 29.20 20.75 4.41
N PRO A 308 30.38 20.13 4.40
CA PRO A 308 30.95 19.48 3.22
C PRO A 308 30.20 18.23 2.76
N ASP A 309 29.07 17.89 3.39
CA ASP A 309 28.37 16.62 3.21
C ASP A 309 27.05 16.72 2.41
N HIS A 310 26.67 17.90 1.98
CA HIS A 310 25.48 18.03 1.10
C HIS A 310 25.96 18.34 -0.33
N SER A 311 26.51 17.30 -0.98
CA SER A 311 26.79 17.33 -2.41
C SER A 311 25.50 17.71 -3.16
N HIS A 312 25.53 18.90 -3.72
CA HIS A 312 24.55 19.40 -4.65
C HIS A 312 24.52 18.47 -5.87
N ALA A 313 23.51 17.59 -5.98
CA ALA A 313 23.19 16.89 -7.20
C ALA A 313 22.06 17.62 -7.89
#